data_d1dac25a660234aa3ff1bda1c2e0bf83
#
_entry.id   d1dac25a660234aa3ff1bda1c2e0bf83
#
_cell.length_a   1.000
_cell.length_b   1.000
_cell.length_c   1.000
_cell.angle_alpha   90.00
_cell.angle_beta   90.00
_cell.angle_gamma   90.00
#
_symmetry.space_group_name_H-M   'P 1'
#
loop_
_entity.id
_entity.type
_entity.pdbx_description
1 polymer ?
#
loop_
_entity_poly.entity_id
_entity_poly.type
_entity_poly.pdbx_seq_one_letter_code
_entity_poly.pdbx_strand_id
1 'polypeptide(L)'
;MPFTVITVKNVPKSLRGDLTKWMQEIATGVYVGNFNTKVREQLWNRVLESIDGGEATISYSYRNEIGYSFNTVNAQRKVVELDGIPLILLPNSDEDKSDLRHGYSDASKRRKAKKFSNSKNNQNINEITQNSYVVLHIFLENDSKKIKNICCFKSVCLEEDIFFASLSNIDEEYIIDEFVCKNCSVDSSITFSDVIKEMLTFMEGFSIVTYGLSEEVELLSKELKKYGYENIYKYKLYDLKKFVKKDNFFMESYDLESVFDEYEIDNIDLNDIMSLTGGIYRLSKKVNKFLGVVNKK
;
A
#
# COMPACT_ATOMS: atom_id res chain seq x y z
N MET A 1 40.70 19.91 6.04
CA MET A 1 40.73 18.78 6.98
C MET A 1 39.54 17.90 6.69
N PRO A 2 39.67 16.59 6.61
CA PRO A 2 38.58 15.69 6.28
C PRO A 2 37.57 15.59 7.45
N PHE A 3 36.29 15.67 7.12
CA PHE A 3 35.21 15.48 8.04
C PHE A 3 35.22 14.04 8.57
N THR A 4 35.07 13.88 9.88
CA THR A 4 35.13 12.60 10.57
C THR A 4 33.93 12.46 11.49
N VAL A 5 33.30 11.30 11.48
CA VAL A 5 32.20 10.91 12.37
C VAL A 5 32.63 9.67 13.15
N ILE A 6 32.45 9.67 14.45
CA ILE A 6 32.59 8.49 15.31
C ILE A 6 31.26 8.20 15.96
N THR A 7 30.78 6.98 15.80
CA THR A 7 29.58 6.49 16.50
C THR A 7 29.99 5.41 17.50
N VAL A 8 29.47 5.51 18.71
CA VAL A 8 29.76 4.54 19.78
C VAL A 8 28.47 4.07 20.46
N LYS A 9 28.44 2.78 20.80
CA LYS A 9 27.29 2.14 21.45
C LYS A 9 27.78 1.23 22.57
N ASN A 10 27.16 1.32 23.75
CA ASN A 10 27.49 0.55 24.94
C ASN A 10 28.97 0.70 25.40
N VAL A 11 29.47 1.93 25.34
CA VAL A 11 30.86 2.22 25.74
C VAL A 11 30.91 2.89 27.12
N PRO A 12 32.08 2.77 27.84
CA PRO A 12 32.30 3.43 29.13
C PRO A 12 32.15 4.95 29.06
N LYS A 13 31.67 5.55 30.16
CA LYS A 13 31.48 7.03 30.27
C LYS A 13 32.85 7.77 30.11
N SER A 14 33.96 7.16 30.50
CA SER A 14 35.30 7.72 30.31
C SER A 14 35.62 7.97 28.85
N LEU A 15 35.32 7.00 27.97
CA LEU A 15 35.54 7.15 26.54
C LEU A 15 34.68 8.25 25.93
N ARG A 16 33.43 8.35 26.36
CA ARG A 16 32.53 9.44 25.91
C ARG A 16 33.07 10.81 26.32
N GLY A 17 33.54 10.93 27.56
CA GLY A 17 34.18 12.15 28.06
C GLY A 17 35.45 12.52 27.30
N ASP A 18 36.25 11.53 26.89
CA ASP A 18 37.42 11.78 26.07
C ASP A 18 37.10 12.21 24.66
N LEU A 19 36.08 11.59 24.02
CA LEU A 19 35.64 12.00 22.69
C LEU A 19 35.05 13.44 22.69
N THR A 20 34.34 13.82 23.74
CA THR A 20 33.74 15.18 23.87
C THR A 20 34.80 16.28 23.97
N LYS A 21 36.05 15.97 24.40
CA LYS A 21 37.14 16.94 24.41
C LYS A 21 37.64 17.33 23.04
N TRP A 22 37.46 16.46 22.02
CA TRP A 22 38.01 16.62 20.68
C TRP A 22 36.92 16.76 19.62
N MET A 23 35.73 16.27 19.88
CA MET A 23 34.63 16.17 18.96
C MET A 23 33.35 16.75 19.55
N GLN A 24 32.44 17.21 18.70
CA GLN A 24 31.13 17.64 19.12
C GLN A 24 30.16 16.46 19.11
N GLU A 25 29.53 16.18 20.22
CA GLU A 25 28.43 15.21 20.29
C GLU A 25 27.15 15.86 19.73
N ILE A 26 26.65 15.35 18.59
CA ILE A 26 25.43 15.87 17.93
C ILE A 26 24.20 15.04 18.27
N ALA A 27 24.40 13.78 18.70
CA ALA A 27 23.36 12.91 19.22
C ALA A 27 24.03 11.91 20.16
N THR A 28 23.26 11.24 21.01
CA THR A 28 23.80 10.28 21.98
C THR A 28 24.71 9.24 21.32
N GLY A 29 26.01 9.31 21.59
CA GLY A 29 27.00 8.43 21.04
C GLY A 29 27.43 8.73 19.59
N VAL A 30 27.06 9.89 19.02
CA VAL A 30 27.47 10.35 17.69
C VAL A 30 28.31 11.59 17.80
N TYR A 31 29.57 11.48 17.43
CA TYR A 31 30.58 12.53 17.54
C TYR A 31 31.04 12.96 16.15
N VAL A 32 31.17 14.26 15.93
CA VAL A 32 31.63 14.84 14.67
C VAL A 32 32.78 15.80 14.88
N GLY A 33 33.69 15.85 13.90
CA GLY A 33 34.83 16.77 13.93
C GLY A 33 35.59 16.78 12.62
N ASN A 34 36.48 17.76 12.47
CA ASN A 34 37.35 17.89 11.32
C ASN A 34 38.82 17.70 11.76
N PHE A 35 39.44 16.62 11.33
CA PHE A 35 40.79 16.26 11.74
C PHE A 35 41.71 15.93 10.57
N ASN A 36 43.02 16.12 10.78
CA ASN A 36 44.00 15.55 9.88
C ASN A 36 44.12 14.03 10.14
N THR A 37 44.75 13.30 9.23
CA THR A 37 44.88 11.85 9.28
C THR A 37 45.53 11.39 10.59
N LYS A 38 46.57 12.07 11.05
CA LYS A 38 47.32 11.68 12.27
C LYS A 38 46.45 11.78 13.53
N VAL A 39 45.72 12.85 13.70
CA VAL A 39 44.81 13.04 14.86
C VAL A 39 43.64 12.08 14.82
N ARG A 40 43.08 11.83 13.64
CA ARG A 40 42.03 10.84 13.45
C ARG A 40 42.44 9.45 13.85
N GLU A 41 43.63 9.02 13.42
CA GLU A 41 44.19 7.71 13.77
C GLU A 41 44.46 7.59 15.28
N GLN A 42 45.01 8.64 15.92
CA GLN A 42 45.20 8.66 17.37
C GLN A 42 43.89 8.56 18.13
N LEU A 43 42.85 9.30 17.69
CA LEU A 43 41.52 9.20 18.28
C LEU A 43 40.91 7.80 18.10
N TRP A 44 41.08 7.22 16.93
CA TRP A 44 40.59 5.86 16.67
C TRP A 44 41.31 4.82 17.52
N ASN A 45 42.62 4.87 17.62
CA ASN A 45 43.39 3.98 18.49
C ASN A 45 42.93 4.09 19.95
N ARG A 46 42.67 5.28 20.44
CA ARG A 46 42.14 5.47 21.79
C ARG A 46 40.74 4.89 21.98
N VAL A 47 39.88 4.94 20.96
CA VAL A 47 38.60 4.23 20.96
C VAL A 47 38.83 2.73 21.05
N LEU A 48 39.73 2.17 20.25
CA LEU A 48 40.03 0.74 20.25
C LEU A 48 40.55 0.25 21.61
N GLU A 49 41.37 1.06 22.28
CA GLU A 49 41.95 0.72 23.63
C GLU A 49 40.90 0.78 24.75
N SER A 50 39.86 1.61 24.58
CA SER A 50 38.91 1.93 25.68
C SER A 50 37.51 1.38 25.46
N ILE A 51 37.26 0.63 24.39
CA ILE A 51 35.89 0.27 23.97
C ILE A 51 35.22 -0.80 24.84
N ASP A 52 35.98 -1.63 25.53
CA ASP A 52 35.57 -2.63 26.54
C ASP A 52 34.24 -3.37 26.18
N GLY A 53 34.23 -4.01 25.00
CA GLY A 53 33.07 -4.80 24.53
C GLY A 53 31.90 -4.01 23.93
N GLY A 54 31.97 -2.67 23.89
CA GLY A 54 31.02 -1.84 23.14
C GLY A 54 31.26 -1.89 21.63
N GLU A 55 30.38 -1.30 20.85
CA GLU A 55 30.49 -1.15 19.40
C GLU A 55 30.97 0.26 19.06
N ALA A 56 31.86 0.41 18.07
CA ALA A 56 32.21 1.70 17.50
C ALA A 56 32.39 1.62 16.00
N THR A 57 32.10 2.74 15.34
CA THR A 57 32.33 2.94 13.90
C THR A 57 32.92 4.33 13.68
N ILE A 58 33.98 4.41 12.87
CA ILE A 58 34.51 5.67 12.40
C ILE A 58 34.28 5.77 10.89
N SER A 59 33.79 6.92 10.46
CA SER A 59 33.63 7.26 9.04
C SER A 59 34.32 8.59 8.77
N TYR A 60 35.01 8.69 7.66
CA TYR A 60 35.76 9.89 7.31
C TYR A 60 35.88 10.07 5.80
N SER A 61 36.04 11.32 5.39
CA SER A 61 36.31 11.68 4.00
C SER A 61 37.66 11.10 3.55
N TYR A 62 37.68 10.38 2.44
CA TYR A 62 38.85 9.74 1.86
C TYR A 62 38.86 9.88 0.34
N ARG A 63 40.07 9.90 -0.26
CA ARG A 63 40.25 10.04 -1.72
C ARG A 63 40.21 8.66 -2.39
N ASN A 64 39.03 8.11 -2.52
CA ASN A 64 38.73 6.95 -3.32
C ASN A 64 37.51 7.25 -4.22
N GLU A 65 37.04 6.30 -5.00
CA GLU A 65 35.93 6.48 -5.93
C GLU A 65 34.64 6.89 -5.22
N ILE A 66 34.39 6.39 -3.99
CA ILE A 66 33.19 6.71 -3.21
C ILE A 66 33.33 7.96 -2.33
N GLY A 67 34.55 8.55 -2.23
CA GLY A 67 34.80 9.79 -1.50
C GLY A 67 34.90 9.64 0.03
N TYR A 68 34.75 8.45 0.59
CA TYR A 68 34.86 8.19 2.02
C TYR A 68 35.42 6.80 2.32
N SER A 69 35.82 6.60 3.57
CA SER A 69 36.19 5.30 4.12
C SER A 69 35.66 5.16 5.54
N PHE A 70 35.55 3.94 6.04
CA PHE A 70 35.08 3.67 7.38
C PHE A 70 35.70 2.40 7.96
N ASN A 71 35.77 2.31 9.31
CA ASN A 71 36.18 1.13 10.06
C ASN A 71 35.19 0.89 11.19
N THR A 72 35.01 -0.39 11.55
CA THR A 72 34.12 -0.81 12.63
C THR A 72 34.87 -1.72 13.60
N VAL A 73 34.51 -1.68 14.88
CA VAL A 73 35.00 -2.57 15.90
C VAL A 73 33.84 -3.14 16.71
N ASN A 74 33.89 -4.43 16.99
CA ASN A 74 32.85 -5.19 17.69
C ASN A 74 31.46 -5.10 17.07
N ALA A 75 31.34 -4.58 15.83
CA ALA A 75 30.07 -4.51 15.11
C ALA A 75 29.70 -5.89 14.54
N GLN A 76 28.42 -6.19 14.48
CA GLN A 76 27.91 -7.43 13.85
C GLN A 76 28.22 -7.50 12.34
N ARG A 77 28.58 -6.38 11.75
CA ARG A 77 28.89 -6.24 10.33
C ARG A 77 30.40 -6.07 10.14
N LYS A 78 31.01 -6.89 9.28
CA LYS A 78 32.44 -6.83 9.00
C LYS A 78 32.70 -5.93 7.80
N VAL A 79 33.74 -5.09 7.91
CA VAL A 79 34.23 -4.30 6.78
C VAL A 79 35.15 -5.18 5.96
N VAL A 80 34.94 -5.24 4.66
CA VAL A 80 35.77 -5.93 3.67
C VAL A 80 36.13 -4.91 2.60
N GLU A 81 37.41 -4.88 2.23
CA GLU A 81 37.90 -4.02 1.15
C GLU A 81 37.91 -4.82 -0.16
N LEU A 82 37.25 -4.29 -1.19
CA LEU A 82 37.26 -4.84 -2.53
C LEU A 82 37.63 -3.72 -3.51
N ASP A 83 38.72 -3.90 -4.23
CA ASP A 83 39.25 -2.92 -5.22
C ASP A 83 39.47 -1.50 -4.65
N GLY A 84 39.84 -1.39 -3.37
CA GLY A 84 40.06 -0.11 -2.68
C GLY A 84 38.78 0.55 -2.16
N ILE A 85 37.63 -0.12 -2.28
CA ILE A 85 36.31 0.35 -1.79
C ILE A 85 35.96 -0.44 -0.53
N PRO A 86 35.74 0.22 0.63
CA PRO A 86 35.25 -0.46 1.82
C PRO A 86 33.78 -0.84 1.65
N LEU A 87 33.49 -2.13 1.78
CA LEU A 87 32.16 -2.72 1.74
C LEU A 87 31.81 -3.34 3.08
N ILE A 88 30.53 -3.53 3.32
CA ILE A 88 30.03 -4.21 4.51
C ILE A 88 29.62 -5.63 4.15
N LEU A 89 30.30 -6.61 4.75
CA LEU A 89 29.87 -7.99 4.69
C LEU A 89 28.71 -8.19 5.67
N LEU A 90 27.55 -8.53 5.11
CA LEU A 90 26.43 -9.01 5.91
C LEU A 90 26.66 -10.50 6.20
N PRO A 91 26.60 -10.94 7.48
CA PRO A 91 26.69 -12.37 7.77
C PRO A 91 25.57 -13.09 7.01
N ASN A 92 25.96 -14.08 6.23
CA ASN A 92 24.99 -14.95 5.55
C ASN A 92 24.15 -15.65 6.63
N SER A 93 22.85 -15.49 6.56
CA SER A 93 21.88 -16.12 7.47
C SER A 93 21.86 -17.65 7.36
N ASP A 94 22.72 -18.24 6.52
CA ASP A 94 22.79 -19.68 6.29
C ASP A 94 23.79 -20.42 7.18
N GLU A 95 24.72 -19.73 7.85
CA GLU A 95 25.66 -20.36 8.77
C GLU A 95 25.20 -20.38 10.24
N ASP A 96 24.28 -19.50 10.63
CA ASP A 96 23.55 -19.54 11.91
C ASP A 96 22.18 -20.18 11.76
N LYS A 97 22.12 -21.42 11.26
CA LYS A 97 20.88 -22.24 11.26
C LYS A 97 20.51 -22.79 12.62
N SER A 98 21.02 -22.25 13.71
CA SER A 98 20.47 -22.48 15.05
C SER A 98 19.76 -21.23 15.53
N ASP A 99 18.45 -21.21 15.37
CA ASP A 99 17.44 -20.46 16.14
C ASP A 99 17.06 -19.01 15.77
N LEU A 100 17.54 -18.39 14.71
CA LEU A 100 16.93 -17.16 14.23
C LEU A 100 16.00 -17.41 13.03
N ARG A 101 14.93 -18.16 13.22
CA ARG A 101 13.83 -18.19 12.26
C ARG A 101 13.35 -16.75 12.04
N HIS A 102 13.35 -16.32 10.78
CA HIS A 102 12.82 -15.02 10.36
C HIS A 102 11.48 -14.75 11.09
N GLY A 103 11.44 -13.73 11.94
CA GLY A 103 10.22 -13.42 12.71
C GLY A 103 10.32 -13.57 14.23
N TYR A 104 11.50 -13.78 14.83
CA TYR A 104 11.68 -13.91 16.29
C TYR A 104 12.19 -12.65 17.01
N SER A 105 12.45 -11.53 16.31
CA SER A 105 12.75 -10.26 16.98
C SER A 105 11.54 -9.79 17.82
N ASP A 106 11.77 -9.05 18.90
CA ASP A 106 10.67 -8.54 19.74
C ASP A 106 9.71 -7.63 18.95
N ALA A 107 10.21 -6.90 17.96
CA ALA A 107 9.37 -6.15 17.01
C ALA A 107 8.52 -7.10 16.14
N SER A 108 9.09 -8.22 15.71
CA SER A 108 8.35 -9.24 14.94
C SER A 108 7.38 -10.01 15.83
N LYS A 109 7.74 -10.32 17.08
CA LYS A 109 6.82 -10.92 18.08
C LYS A 109 5.66 -9.98 18.37
N ARG A 110 5.91 -8.66 18.53
CA ARG A 110 4.85 -7.64 18.69
C ARG A 110 3.99 -7.50 17.44
N ARG A 111 4.59 -7.54 16.23
CA ARG A 111 3.83 -7.55 14.97
C ARG A 111 3.02 -8.83 14.82
N LYS A 112 3.58 -10.00 15.15
CA LYS A 112 2.87 -11.27 15.17
C LYS A 112 1.76 -11.26 16.24
N ALA A 113 2.01 -10.82 17.47
CA ALA A 113 1.00 -10.69 18.51
C ALA A 113 -0.12 -9.73 18.10
N LYS A 114 0.21 -8.59 17.48
CA LYS A 114 -0.79 -7.66 16.93
C LYS A 114 -1.53 -8.24 15.73
N LYS A 115 -0.87 -9.06 14.90
CA LYS A 115 -1.49 -9.79 13.80
C LYS A 115 -2.35 -10.94 14.32
N PHE A 116 -1.96 -11.63 15.39
CA PHE A 116 -2.75 -12.66 16.07
C PHE A 116 -3.92 -12.09 16.87
N SER A 117 -3.80 -10.91 17.51
CA SER A 117 -4.94 -10.24 18.14
C SER A 117 -5.93 -9.71 17.09
N ASN A 118 -5.41 -9.17 15.98
CA ASN A 118 -6.24 -8.81 14.83
C ASN A 118 -6.80 -10.05 14.11
N SER A 119 -6.07 -11.18 14.09
CA SER A 119 -6.54 -12.45 13.51
C SER A 119 -7.54 -13.17 14.43
N LYS A 120 -7.45 -13.02 15.76
CA LYS A 120 -8.52 -13.50 16.66
C LYS A 120 -9.80 -12.66 16.51
N ASN A 121 -9.67 -11.35 16.27
CA ASN A 121 -10.81 -10.55 15.81
C ASN A 121 -11.25 -10.94 14.38
N ASN A 122 -10.33 -11.45 13.52
CA ASN A 122 -10.68 -11.93 12.19
C ASN A 122 -11.07 -13.42 12.13
N GLN A 123 -10.74 -14.24 13.13
CA GLN A 123 -11.22 -15.63 13.22
C GLN A 123 -12.67 -15.72 13.72
N ASN A 124 -13.14 -14.70 14.45
CA ASN A 124 -14.58 -14.48 14.65
C ASN A 124 -15.26 -13.80 13.43
N ILE A 125 -14.49 -13.40 12.41
CA ILE A 125 -14.97 -12.84 11.12
C ILE A 125 -15.01 -13.94 10.03
N ASN A 126 -14.48 -15.14 10.26
CA ASN A 126 -14.69 -16.31 9.39
C ASN A 126 -16.07 -16.98 9.54
N GLU A 127 -16.91 -16.50 10.45
CA GLU A 127 -18.34 -16.64 10.32
C GLU A 127 -18.81 -15.59 9.29
N ILE A 128 -18.87 -16.03 7.99
CA ILE A 128 -19.70 -15.42 6.93
C ILE A 128 -19.80 -13.89 7.12
N THR A 129 -18.70 -13.16 6.95
CA THR A 129 -18.80 -11.74 6.68
C THR A 129 -19.39 -11.63 5.29
N GLN A 130 -20.71 -11.53 5.23
CA GLN A 130 -21.38 -10.97 4.06
C GLN A 130 -20.62 -9.73 3.69
N ASN A 131 -19.95 -9.76 2.52
CA ASN A 131 -19.34 -8.56 1.98
C ASN A 131 -20.45 -7.55 1.84
N SER A 132 -20.45 -6.52 2.69
CA SER A 132 -21.53 -5.56 2.80
C SER A 132 -21.32 -4.38 1.84
N TYR A 133 -20.80 -4.63 0.66
CA TYR A 133 -20.57 -3.62 -0.36
C TYR A 133 -20.83 -4.13 -1.77
N VAL A 134 -21.15 -3.18 -2.65
CA VAL A 134 -21.31 -3.36 -4.09
C VAL A 134 -20.22 -2.56 -4.79
N VAL A 135 -19.56 -3.14 -5.77
CA VAL A 135 -18.65 -2.40 -6.68
C VAL A 135 -19.52 -1.82 -7.80
N LEU A 136 -19.43 -0.52 -7.99
CA LEU A 136 -20.08 0.21 -9.08
C LEU A 136 -19.00 0.69 -10.06
N HIS A 137 -19.16 0.34 -11.31
CA HIS A 137 -18.37 0.85 -12.43
C HIS A 137 -19.27 1.40 -13.53
N ILE A 138 -18.92 2.57 -14.04
CA ILE A 138 -19.68 3.29 -15.06
C ILE A 138 -18.73 3.58 -16.21
N PHE A 139 -19.18 3.36 -17.42
CA PHE A 139 -18.46 3.70 -18.63
C PHE A 139 -19.20 4.80 -19.40
N LEU A 140 -18.44 5.82 -19.78
CA LEU A 140 -18.98 6.92 -20.58
C LEU A 140 -18.65 6.72 -22.06
N GLU A 141 -19.52 7.20 -22.90
CA GLU A 141 -19.24 7.33 -24.33
C GLU A 141 -18.22 8.45 -24.57
N ASN A 142 -17.18 8.18 -25.35
CA ASN A 142 -16.03 9.08 -25.50
C ASN A 142 -16.41 10.46 -26.05
N ASP A 143 -17.37 10.54 -26.97
CA ASP A 143 -17.71 11.78 -27.69
C ASP A 143 -18.79 12.61 -26.99
N SER A 144 -19.77 11.97 -26.37
CA SER A 144 -20.95 12.64 -25.83
C SER A 144 -20.90 12.88 -24.32
N LYS A 145 -19.93 12.28 -23.61
CA LYS A 145 -19.86 12.21 -22.16
C LYS A 145 -21.17 11.72 -21.51
N LYS A 146 -21.91 10.87 -22.20
CA LYS A 146 -23.14 10.25 -21.68
C LYS A 146 -22.82 8.85 -21.16
N ILE A 147 -23.68 8.35 -20.29
CA ILE A 147 -23.52 7.01 -19.71
C ILE A 147 -23.77 5.99 -20.83
N LYS A 148 -22.75 5.16 -21.10
CA LYS A 148 -22.84 4.05 -22.04
C LYS A 148 -23.18 2.75 -21.33
N ASN A 149 -22.49 2.46 -20.24
CA ASN A 149 -22.71 1.22 -19.49
C ASN A 149 -22.70 1.48 -18.00
N ILE A 150 -23.51 0.73 -17.29
CA ILE A 150 -23.53 0.68 -15.82
C ILE A 150 -23.36 -0.77 -15.41
N CYS A 151 -22.39 -1.05 -14.57
CA CYS A 151 -22.19 -2.38 -14.02
C CYS A 151 -22.04 -2.33 -12.50
N CYS A 152 -22.78 -3.18 -11.80
CA CYS A 152 -22.64 -3.37 -10.38
C CYS A 152 -22.32 -4.85 -10.09
N PHE A 153 -21.41 -5.08 -9.17
CA PHE A 153 -21.00 -6.43 -8.77
C PHE A 153 -21.02 -6.55 -7.25
N LYS A 154 -21.66 -7.59 -6.74
CA LYS A 154 -21.61 -7.96 -5.34
C LYS A 154 -21.45 -9.47 -5.18
N SER A 155 -20.99 -9.89 -4.02
CA SER A 155 -21.00 -11.32 -3.66
C SER A 155 -21.66 -11.47 -2.29
N VAL A 156 -22.71 -12.25 -2.24
CA VAL A 156 -23.47 -12.54 -1.04
C VAL A 156 -23.49 -14.04 -0.83
N CYS A 157 -23.04 -14.50 0.33
CA CYS A 157 -22.99 -15.95 0.66
C CYS A 157 -22.25 -16.81 -0.38
N LEU A 158 -21.15 -16.32 -0.94
CA LEU A 158 -20.34 -16.95 -2.00
C LEU A 158 -21.00 -16.99 -3.39
N GLU A 159 -22.20 -16.49 -3.54
CA GLU A 159 -22.83 -16.30 -4.83
C GLU A 159 -22.48 -14.91 -5.37
N GLU A 160 -22.05 -14.87 -6.63
CA GLU A 160 -21.75 -13.64 -7.36
C GLU A 160 -23.02 -13.16 -8.04
N ASP A 161 -23.38 -11.90 -7.78
CA ASP A 161 -24.50 -11.22 -8.40
C ASP A 161 -23.99 -10.05 -9.24
N ILE A 162 -24.48 -9.96 -10.46
CA ILE A 162 -24.13 -8.91 -11.40
C ILE A 162 -25.40 -8.19 -11.83
N PHE A 163 -25.32 -6.86 -11.85
CA PHE A 163 -26.27 -5.98 -12.53
C PHE A 163 -25.50 -5.29 -13.66
N PHE A 164 -26.05 -5.36 -14.86
CA PHE A 164 -25.45 -4.72 -16.02
C PHE A 164 -26.51 -4.09 -16.90
N ALA A 165 -26.23 -2.88 -17.38
CA ALA A 165 -27.05 -2.21 -18.38
C ALA A 165 -26.14 -1.55 -19.42
N SER A 166 -26.38 -1.85 -20.69
CA SER A 166 -25.80 -1.16 -21.84
C SER A 166 -26.82 -0.20 -22.43
N LEU A 167 -26.38 1.02 -22.69
CA LEU A 167 -27.24 2.14 -23.06
C LEU A 167 -26.71 2.78 -24.34
N SER A 168 -27.60 3.08 -25.26
CA SER A 168 -27.36 4.03 -26.34
C SER A 168 -28.19 5.32 -26.10
N ASN A 169 -27.76 6.40 -26.70
CA ASN A 169 -28.44 7.69 -26.53
C ASN A 169 -28.91 8.22 -27.89
N ILE A 170 -30.22 8.39 -28.05
CA ILE A 170 -30.83 8.95 -29.24
C ILE A 170 -31.71 10.12 -28.77
N ASP A 171 -31.55 11.28 -29.38
CA ASP A 171 -32.33 12.50 -29.11
C ASP A 171 -32.48 12.87 -27.62
N GLU A 172 -31.36 12.75 -26.87
CA GLU A 172 -31.29 12.99 -25.43
C GLU A 172 -31.99 11.94 -24.54
N GLU A 173 -32.59 10.91 -25.10
CA GLU A 173 -33.18 9.80 -24.36
C GLU A 173 -32.24 8.58 -24.33
N TYR A 174 -32.22 7.88 -23.19
CA TYR A 174 -31.47 6.62 -23.05
C TYR A 174 -32.30 5.45 -23.54
N ILE A 175 -31.76 4.70 -24.47
CA ILE A 175 -32.33 3.44 -24.97
C ILE A 175 -31.50 2.31 -24.38
N ILE A 176 -32.13 1.23 -23.97
CA ILE A 176 -31.49 0.08 -23.37
C ILE A 176 -31.17 -0.91 -24.48
N ASP A 177 -29.88 -1.14 -24.70
CA ASP A 177 -29.41 -2.11 -25.70
C ASP A 177 -29.32 -3.52 -25.08
N GLU A 178 -28.84 -3.61 -23.83
CA GLU A 178 -28.70 -4.87 -23.10
C GLU A 178 -28.94 -4.64 -21.61
N PHE A 179 -29.61 -5.59 -20.96
CA PHE A 179 -29.88 -5.55 -19.56
C PHE A 179 -29.75 -6.94 -18.93
N VAL A 180 -28.91 -7.05 -17.89
CA VAL A 180 -28.68 -8.30 -17.15
C VAL A 180 -28.89 -8.07 -15.66
N CYS A 181 -29.84 -8.74 -15.07
CA CYS A 181 -30.06 -8.77 -13.63
C CYS A 181 -30.63 -10.14 -13.24
N LYS A 182 -30.06 -10.79 -12.22
CA LYS A 182 -30.40 -12.18 -11.86
C LYS A 182 -31.86 -12.37 -11.42
N ASN A 183 -32.48 -11.32 -10.87
CA ASN A 183 -33.84 -11.37 -10.30
C ASN A 183 -34.86 -10.55 -11.07
N CYS A 184 -34.53 -10.05 -12.24
CA CYS A 184 -35.42 -9.22 -13.04
C CYS A 184 -36.00 -10.03 -14.20
N SER A 185 -37.32 -10.10 -14.30
CA SER A 185 -37.97 -10.58 -15.52
C SER A 185 -37.86 -9.49 -16.60
N VAL A 186 -37.09 -9.81 -17.64
CA VAL A 186 -36.85 -8.89 -18.76
C VAL A 186 -38.13 -8.85 -19.63
N ASP A 187 -38.95 -7.83 -19.46
CA ASP A 187 -39.96 -7.49 -20.43
C ASP A 187 -39.37 -6.54 -21.48
N SER A 188 -39.76 -6.72 -22.72
CA SER A 188 -39.25 -6.02 -23.91
C SER A 188 -39.53 -4.51 -23.97
N SER A 189 -39.92 -3.89 -22.87
CA SER A 189 -40.26 -2.45 -22.77
C SER A 189 -39.64 -1.77 -21.53
N ILE A 190 -38.43 -2.17 -21.12
CA ILE A 190 -37.77 -1.57 -19.97
C ILE A 190 -37.33 -0.14 -20.30
N THR A 191 -37.66 0.81 -19.44
CA THR A 191 -37.25 2.21 -19.56
C THR A 191 -35.97 2.45 -18.76
N PHE A 192 -35.25 3.54 -19.06
CA PHE A 192 -34.06 3.92 -18.26
C PHE A 192 -34.42 4.18 -16.79
N SER A 193 -35.61 4.67 -16.50
CA SER A 193 -36.11 4.83 -15.13
C SER A 193 -36.24 3.49 -14.41
N ASP A 194 -36.66 2.43 -15.10
CA ASP A 194 -36.73 1.09 -14.52
C ASP A 194 -35.32 0.53 -14.23
N VAL A 195 -34.36 0.73 -15.14
CA VAL A 195 -32.96 0.38 -14.96
C VAL A 195 -32.39 1.05 -13.70
N ILE A 196 -32.62 2.35 -13.54
CA ILE A 196 -32.22 3.09 -12.34
C ILE A 196 -32.82 2.48 -11.08
N LYS A 197 -34.12 2.20 -11.09
CA LYS A 197 -34.85 1.63 -9.96
C LYS A 197 -34.27 0.27 -9.57
N GLU A 198 -34.04 -0.60 -10.53
CA GLU A 198 -33.45 -1.93 -10.29
C GLU A 198 -32.01 -1.81 -9.80
N MET A 199 -31.20 -0.90 -10.35
CA MET A 199 -29.85 -0.61 -9.86
C MET A 199 -29.87 -0.17 -8.39
N LEU A 200 -30.76 0.75 -8.02
CA LEU A 200 -30.88 1.21 -6.64
C LEU A 200 -31.32 0.09 -5.70
N THR A 201 -32.26 -0.75 -6.14
CA THR A 201 -32.70 -1.96 -5.41
C THR A 201 -31.55 -2.95 -5.24
N PHE A 202 -30.72 -3.15 -6.29
CA PHE A 202 -29.54 -3.99 -6.23
C PHE A 202 -28.51 -3.51 -5.20
N MET A 203 -28.34 -2.20 -5.05
CA MET A 203 -27.41 -1.57 -4.13
C MET A 203 -27.96 -1.33 -2.72
N GLU A 204 -29.27 -1.56 -2.49
CA GLU A 204 -29.92 -1.25 -1.22
C GLU A 204 -29.30 -2.03 -0.05
N GLY A 205 -28.99 -1.31 1.03
CA GLY A 205 -28.36 -1.89 2.24
C GLY A 205 -26.84 -2.12 2.13
N PHE A 206 -26.22 -1.81 0.99
CA PHE A 206 -24.80 -2.00 0.78
C PHE A 206 -24.04 -0.66 0.71
N SER A 207 -22.76 -0.68 1.08
CA SER A 207 -21.84 0.41 0.79
C SER A 207 -21.42 0.33 -0.67
N ILE A 208 -21.19 1.47 -1.33
CA ILE A 208 -20.79 1.52 -2.73
C ILE A 208 -19.27 1.71 -2.81
N VAL A 209 -18.63 0.92 -3.64
CA VAL A 209 -17.19 0.99 -3.91
C VAL A 209 -16.99 1.32 -5.38
N THR A 210 -16.18 2.34 -5.67
CA THR A 210 -15.78 2.71 -7.04
C THR A 210 -14.27 2.71 -7.14
N TYR A 211 -13.74 2.59 -8.35
CA TYR A 211 -12.32 2.82 -8.60
C TYR A 211 -12.09 4.24 -9.13
N GLY A 212 -11.90 5.18 -8.21
CA GLY A 212 -11.90 6.61 -8.50
C GLY A 212 -13.31 7.24 -8.34
N LEU A 213 -13.35 8.38 -7.68
CA LEU A 213 -14.53 9.25 -7.67
C LEU A 213 -14.39 10.21 -8.85
N SER A 214 -14.87 9.78 -9.98
CA SER A 214 -14.67 10.43 -11.26
C SER A 214 -15.92 11.17 -11.74
N GLU A 215 -15.80 11.81 -12.90
CA GLU A 215 -16.91 12.50 -13.58
C GLU A 215 -18.12 11.58 -13.80
N GLU A 216 -17.89 10.25 -13.93
CA GLU A 216 -18.94 9.26 -14.17
C GLU A 216 -19.94 9.15 -13.02
N VAL A 217 -19.43 9.15 -11.76
CA VAL A 217 -20.29 9.09 -10.57
C VAL A 217 -21.08 10.38 -10.41
N GLU A 218 -20.46 11.51 -10.74
CA GLU A 218 -21.16 12.80 -10.72
C GLU A 218 -22.25 12.88 -11.78
N LEU A 219 -21.97 12.34 -12.98
CA LEU A 219 -22.94 12.28 -14.07
C LEU A 219 -24.14 11.38 -13.71
N LEU A 220 -23.85 10.16 -13.19
CA LEU A 220 -24.91 9.28 -12.70
C LEU A 220 -25.76 9.99 -11.64
N SER A 221 -25.14 10.73 -10.74
CA SER A 221 -25.83 11.50 -9.71
C SER A 221 -26.75 12.59 -10.29
N LYS A 222 -26.36 13.23 -11.39
CA LYS A 222 -27.18 14.21 -12.11
C LYS A 222 -28.38 13.53 -12.81
N GLU A 223 -28.11 12.37 -13.44
CA GLU A 223 -29.18 11.61 -14.09
C GLU A 223 -30.20 11.10 -13.07
N LEU A 224 -29.77 10.53 -11.93
CA LEU A 224 -30.67 10.12 -10.84
C LEU A 224 -31.62 11.24 -10.43
N LYS A 225 -31.12 12.48 -10.29
CA LYS A 225 -31.96 13.65 -9.94
C LYS A 225 -33.00 14.00 -11.01
N LYS A 226 -32.63 13.86 -12.29
CA LYS A 226 -33.59 14.12 -13.39
C LYS A 226 -34.80 13.20 -13.32
N TYR A 227 -34.59 11.95 -12.92
CA TYR A 227 -35.65 10.95 -12.78
C TYR A 227 -36.30 10.93 -11.39
N GLY A 228 -35.99 11.93 -10.52
CA GLY A 228 -36.63 12.09 -9.22
C GLY A 228 -36.08 11.16 -8.12
N TYR A 229 -34.95 10.52 -8.35
CA TYR A 229 -34.31 9.68 -7.37
C TYR A 229 -33.32 10.46 -6.49
N GLU A 230 -33.05 9.93 -5.30
CA GLU A 230 -32.07 10.52 -4.40
C GLU A 230 -30.64 10.39 -4.95
N ASN A 231 -29.79 11.31 -4.53
CA ASN A 231 -28.40 11.34 -4.96
C ASN A 231 -27.64 10.09 -4.46
N ILE A 232 -26.76 9.56 -5.31
CA ILE A 232 -25.89 8.41 -4.98
C ILE A 232 -24.99 8.69 -3.77
N TYR A 233 -24.66 9.95 -3.48
CA TYR A 233 -23.89 10.36 -2.31
C TYR A 233 -24.61 10.17 -0.95
N LYS A 234 -25.89 9.79 -0.96
CA LYS A 234 -26.59 9.34 0.25
C LYS A 234 -26.06 8.00 0.75
N TYR A 235 -25.55 7.18 -0.15
CA TYR A 235 -24.92 5.91 0.21
C TYR A 235 -23.50 6.13 0.72
N LYS A 236 -23.00 5.21 1.57
CA LYS A 236 -21.58 5.20 1.94
C LYS A 236 -20.75 4.87 0.70
N LEU A 237 -20.06 5.85 0.17
CA LEU A 237 -19.25 5.73 -1.04
C LEU A 237 -17.77 5.67 -0.69
N TYR A 238 -17.08 4.64 -1.20
CA TYR A 238 -15.66 4.41 -0.97
C TYR A 238 -14.90 4.42 -2.30
N ASP A 239 -13.82 5.18 -2.34
CA ASP A 239 -12.91 5.24 -3.47
C ASP A 239 -11.75 4.26 -3.26
N LEU A 240 -11.78 3.11 -3.94
CA LEU A 240 -10.75 2.09 -3.84
C LEU A 240 -9.37 2.58 -4.31
N LYS A 241 -9.32 3.46 -5.32
CA LYS A 241 -8.06 4.04 -5.83
C LYS A 241 -7.26 4.77 -4.75
N LYS A 242 -7.94 5.43 -3.80
CA LYS A 242 -7.27 6.07 -2.65
C LYS A 242 -6.63 5.06 -1.70
N PHE A 243 -7.21 3.89 -1.55
CA PHE A 243 -6.66 2.82 -0.73
C PHE A 243 -5.48 2.13 -1.42
N VAL A 244 -5.57 1.89 -2.74
CA VAL A 244 -4.45 1.40 -3.56
C VAL A 244 -3.25 2.34 -3.46
N LYS A 245 -3.45 3.66 -3.62
CA LYS A 245 -2.38 4.67 -3.46
C LYS A 245 -1.74 4.67 -2.07
N LYS A 246 -2.48 4.32 -1.03
CA LYS A 246 -1.93 4.22 0.35
C LYS A 246 -1.25 2.89 0.60
N ASP A 247 -1.65 1.84 -0.08
CA ASP A 247 -1.12 0.51 0.06
C ASP A 247 0.22 0.37 -0.68
N ASN A 248 0.26 0.84 -1.92
CA ASN A 248 1.46 0.88 -2.76
C ASN A 248 1.72 2.29 -3.29
N PHE A 249 2.56 3.04 -2.57
CA PHE A 249 2.85 4.45 -2.86
C PHE A 249 3.83 4.64 -4.04
N PHE A 250 4.55 3.59 -4.44
CA PHE A 250 5.64 3.69 -5.41
C PHE A 250 5.26 3.21 -6.81
N MET A 251 3.98 2.99 -7.10
CA MET A 251 3.53 2.66 -8.45
C MET A 251 3.70 3.84 -9.40
N GLU A 252 4.16 3.58 -10.61
CA GLU A 252 4.31 4.58 -11.67
C GLU A 252 2.95 5.06 -12.19
N SER A 253 1.99 4.16 -12.32
CA SER A 253 0.62 4.46 -12.71
C SER A 253 -0.40 3.80 -11.77
N TYR A 254 -1.55 4.43 -11.64
CA TYR A 254 -2.72 3.94 -10.90
C TYR A 254 -3.92 3.76 -11.83
N ASP A 255 -3.70 3.44 -13.10
CA ASP A 255 -4.75 2.92 -13.98
C ASP A 255 -5.08 1.47 -13.62
N LEU A 256 -6.23 0.98 -14.11
CA LEU A 256 -6.69 -0.36 -13.73
C LEU A 256 -5.78 -1.46 -14.24
N GLU A 257 -5.18 -1.30 -15.43
CA GLU A 257 -4.28 -2.27 -16.02
C GLU A 257 -3.03 -2.47 -15.15
N SER A 258 -2.28 -1.39 -14.88
CA SER A 258 -1.09 -1.42 -14.03
C SER A 258 -1.37 -1.94 -12.62
N VAL A 259 -2.55 -1.61 -12.08
CA VAL A 259 -2.94 -2.06 -10.73
C VAL A 259 -3.31 -3.53 -10.73
N PHE A 260 -3.98 -4.05 -11.76
CA PHE A 260 -4.28 -5.48 -11.83
C PHE A 260 -3.01 -6.32 -11.95
N ASP A 261 -2.03 -5.87 -12.73
CA ASP A 261 -0.72 -6.52 -12.85
C ASP A 261 0.01 -6.54 -11.49
N GLU A 262 0.11 -5.40 -10.82
CA GLU A 262 0.79 -5.28 -9.51
C GLU A 262 0.15 -6.13 -8.41
N TYR A 263 -1.18 -6.26 -8.44
CA TYR A 263 -1.91 -7.08 -7.46
C TYR A 263 -2.15 -8.52 -7.96
N GLU A 264 -1.52 -8.94 -9.05
CA GLU A 264 -1.64 -10.29 -9.63
C GLU A 264 -3.12 -10.72 -9.82
N ILE A 265 -3.89 -9.88 -10.51
CA ILE A 265 -5.29 -10.14 -10.84
C ILE A 265 -5.39 -10.54 -12.30
N ASP A 266 -5.29 -11.82 -12.56
CA ASP A 266 -5.28 -12.39 -13.88
C ASP A 266 -6.67 -12.54 -14.49
N ASN A 267 -6.70 -12.77 -15.83
CA ASN A 267 -7.89 -13.06 -16.61
C ASN A 267 -8.95 -11.95 -16.58
N ILE A 268 -8.53 -10.69 -16.72
CA ILE A 268 -9.42 -9.54 -16.89
C ILE A 268 -9.39 -9.11 -18.35
N ASP A 269 -10.55 -9.07 -18.98
CA ASP A 269 -10.72 -8.37 -20.25
C ASP A 269 -11.00 -6.89 -19.98
N LEU A 270 -10.05 -6.03 -20.35
CA LEU A 270 -10.15 -4.58 -20.15
C LEU A 270 -11.22 -3.93 -21.03
N ASN A 271 -11.68 -4.61 -22.09
CA ASN A 271 -12.74 -4.11 -22.96
C ASN A 271 -14.14 -4.55 -22.50
N ASP A 272 -14.21 -5.55 -21.60
CA ASP A 272 -15.48 -5.99 -21.02
C ASP A 272 -15.71 -5.39 -19.64
N ILE A 273 -16.73 -4.56 -19.51
CA ILE A 273 -17.06 -3.87 -18.27
C ILE A 273 -17.45 -4.83 -17.14
N MET A 274 -18.06 -5.98 -17.44
CA MET A 274 -18.40 -6.96 -16.42
C MET A 274 -17.14 -7.62 -15.87
N SER A 275 -16.19 -7.98 -16.75
CA SER A 275 -14.88 -8.49 -16.37
C SER A 275 -14.09 -7.48 -15.55
N LEU A 276 -14.07 -6.21 -15.96
CA LEU A 276 -13.45 -5.10 -15.22
C LEU A 276 -14.04 -4.93 -13.82
N THR A 277 -15.37 -4.91 -13.71
CA THR A 277 -16.05 -4.73 -12.43
C THR A 277 -15.78 -5.89 -11.48
N GLY A 278 -15.75 -7.12 -12.00
CA GLY A 278 -15.31 -8.31 -11.26
C GLY A 278 -13.85 -8.23 -10.83
N GLY A 279 -12.97 -7.67 -11.69
CA GLY A 279 -11.57 -7.38 -11.37
C GLY A 279 -11.42 -6.38 -10.22
N ILE A 280 -12.16 -5.27 -10.25
CA ILE A 280 -12.19 -4.28 -9.16
C ILE A 280 -12.67 -4.92 -7.85
N TYR A 281 -13.65 -5.82 -7.91
CA TYR A 281 -14.10 -6.57 -6.74
C TYR A 281 -12.99 -7.49 -6.19
N ARG A 282 -12.26 -8.23 -7.06
CA ARG A 282 -11.10 -9.04 -6.66
C ARG A 282 -9.98 -8.17 -6.07
N LEU A 283 -9.71 -7.01 -6.67
CA LEU A 283 -8.76 -6.02 -6.16
C LEU A 283 -9.13 -5.55 -4.75
N SER A 284 -10.41 -5.25 -4.50
CA SER A 284 -10.88 -4.79 -3.20
C SER A 284 -10.59 -5.78 -2.06
N LYS A 285 -10.51 -7.08 -2.37
CA LYS A 285 -10.15 -8.13 -1.41
C LYS A 285 -8.65 -8.20 -1.12
N LYS A 286 -7.81 -7.81 -2.09
CA LYS A 286 -6.33 -7.84 -1.97
C LYS A 286 -5.77 -6.58 -1.31
N VAL A 287 -6.41 -5.42 -1.46
CA VAL A 287 -5.95 -4.14 -0.90
C VAL A 287 -5.99 -4.14 0.62
N ASN A 288 -4.83 -3.87 1.25
CA ASN A 288 -4.69 -3.89 2.70
C ASN A 288 -5.64 -2.91 3.41
N LYS A 289 -6.23 -3.35 4.52
CA LYS A 289 -7.14 -2.58 5.38
C LYS A 289 -8.46 -2.14 4.74
N PHE A 290 -8.65 -2.33 3.44
CA PHE A 290 -9.87 -1.88 2.76
C PHE A 290 -11.12 -2.57 3.31
N LEU A 291 -11.14 -3.90 3.36
CA LEU A 291 -12.26 -4.67 3.90
C LEU A 291 -12.58 -4.32 5.37
N GLY A 292 -11.54 -4.03 6.16
CA GLY A 292 -11.71 -3.61 7.55
C GLY A 292 -12.33 -2.22 7.72
N VAL A 293 -12.34 -1.39 6.67
CA VAL A 293 -12.96 -0.06 6.66
C VAL A 293 -14.38 -0.12 6.11
N VAL A 294 -14.59 -0.84 5.01
CA VAL A 294 -15.89 -0.92 4.32
C VAL A 294 -16.91 -1.72 5.14
N ASN A 295 -16.46 -2.79 5.82
CA ASN A 295 -17.33 -3.65 6.64
C ASN A 295 -17.56 -3.13 8.08
N LYS A 296 -17.03 -1.95 8.44
CA LYS A 296 -17.39 -1.29 9.69
C LYS A 296 -18.78 -0.68 9.58
N LYS A 297 -19.75 -1.26 10.30
CA LYS A 297 -21.09 -0.69 10.50
C LYS A 297 -21.05 0.64 11.25
#